data_9e47116a2c3cce581772f94c25519353
#
_entry.id   9e47116a2c3cce581772f94c25519353
#
_cell.length_a   1.000
_cell.length_b   1.000
_cell.length_c   1.000
_cell.angle_alpha   90.00
_cell.angle_beta   90.00
_cell.angle_gamma   90.00
#
_symmetry.space_group_name_H-M   'P 1'
#
loop_
_entity.id
_entity.type
_entity.pdbx_description
1 polymer ?
#
loop_
_entity_poly.entity_id
_entity_poly.type
_entity_poly.pdbx_seq_one_letter_code
_entity_poly.pdbx_strand_id
1 'polypeptide(L)'
;MSTTTKHLVVLGAGTAGTMVVNKLRKRLPATEWSITVVDKDDIHDYQPGYLFIPFRMNKPGQIRKSKRPYLHDDVEVVMAEVERVDAPASTVHLVGGRTLHYDQLVIASGTTPRPDQTPGMLGV
;
A
#
# COMPACT_ATOMS: atom_id res chain seq x y z
N MET A 1 -9.63 14.74 30.12
CA MET A 1 -8.33 14.69 29.41
C MET A 1 -8.56 14.19 28.00
N SER A 2 -8.17 14.97 27.03
CA SER A 2 -8.19 14.50 25.65
C SER A 2 -7.01 13.54 25.44
N THR A 3 -7.29 12.27 25.20
CA THR A 3 -6.30 11.33 24.73
C THR A 3 -5.95 11.67 23.30
N THR A 4 -4.70 11.99 23.02
CA THR A 4 -4.23 12.24 21.67
C THR A 4 -4.29 10.91 20.90
N THR A 5 -5.04 10.86 19.81
CA THR A 5 -5.08 9.69 18.94
C THR A 5 -3.71 9.46 18.30
N LYS A 6 -3.19 8.26 18.45
CA LYS A 6 -1.95 7.84 17.78
C LYS A 6 -2.22 7.55 16.31
N HIS A 7 -1.22 7.77 15.49
CA HIS A 7 -1.36 7.62 14.04
C HIS A 7 -0.40 6.56 13.50
N LEU A 8 -0.97 5.52 12.90
CA LEU A 8 -0.25 4.50 12.15
C LEU A 8 -0.34 4.82 10.66
N VAL A 9 0.80 4.96 10.02
CA VAL A 9 0.89 5.12 8.56
C VAL A 9 1.49 3.86 7.96
N VAL A 10 0.86 3.33 6.92
CA VAL A 10 1.31 2.15 6.18
C VAL A 10 1.56 2.56 4.73
N LEU A 11 2.79 2.39 4.27
CA LEU A 11 3.18 2.68 2.90
C LEU A 11 3.07 1.41 2.05
N GLY A 12 2.14 1.42 1.12
CA GLY A 12 1.82 0.30 0.26
C GLY A 12 0.57 -0.47 0.70
N ALA A 13 -0.38 -0.63 -0.20
CA ALA A 13 -1.61 -1.39 -0.02
C ALA A 13 -1.61 -2.67 -0.88
N GLY A 14 -0.44 -3.24 -1.10
CA GLY A 14 -0.30 -4.57 -1.70
C GLY A 14 -0.68 -5.66 -0.72
N THR A 15 -0.24 -6.90 -0.95
CA THR A 15 -0.57 -8.04 -0.09
C THR A 15 -0.14 -7.81 1.36
N ALA A 16 1.12 -7.42 1.57
CA ALA A 16 1.66 -7.23 2.92
C ALA A 16 0.97 -6.07 3.65
N GLY A 17 0.86 -4.91 3.01
CA GLY A 17 0.24 -3.73 3.61
C GLY A 17 -1.22 -3.95 3.97
N THR A 18 -1.99 -4.55 3.08
CA THR A 18 -3.41 -4.89 3.32
C THR A 18 -3.56 -5.86 4.49
N MET A 19 -2.73 -6.90 4.56
CA MET A 19 -2.76 -7.86 5.68
C MET A 19 -2.42 -7.20 7.01
N VAL A 20 -1.39 -6.37 7.05
CA VAL A 20 -0.97 -5.64 8.26
C VAL A 20 -2.09 -4.73 8.74
N VAL A 21 -2.64 -3.92 7.85
CA VAL A 21 -3.71 -2.97 8.16
C VAL A 21 -4.92 -3.68 8.74
N ASN A 22 -5.40 -4.73 8.07
CA ASN A 22 -6.60 -5.44 8.50
C ASN A 22 -6.39 -6.17 9.84
N LYS A 23 -5.21 -6.72 10.08
CA LYS A 23 -4.89 -7.34 11.37
C LYS A 23 -4.78 -6.31 12.49
N LEU A 24 -4.11 -5.19 12.23
CA LEU A 24 -3.92 -4.16 13.24
C LEU A 24 -5.23 -3.41 13.53
N ARG A 25 -6.09 -3.17 12.52
CA ARG A 25 -7.38 -2.52 12.76
C ARG A 25 -8.25 -3.29 13.77
N LYS A 26 -8.16 -4.61 13.76
CA LYS A 26 -8.90 -5.46 14.71
C LYS A 26 -8.32 -5.43 16.13
N ARG A 27 -7.06 -5.05 16.28
CA ARG A 27 -6.35 -5.06 17.57
C ARG A 27 -6.17 -3.68 18.18
N LEU A 28 -6.13 -2.66 17.35
CA LEU A 28 -5.94 -1.27 17.78
C LEU A 28 -7.30 -0.59 17.87
N PRO A 29 -7.72 -0.12 19.07
CA PRO A 29 -9.01 0.57 19.20
C PRO A 29 -9.07 1.83 18.33
N ALA A 30 -10.16 2.02 17.60
CA ALA A 30 -10.36 3.20 16.75
C ALA A 30 -10.43 4.51 17.56
N THR A 31 -10.72 4.41 18.85
CA THR A 31 -10.70 5.54 19.80
C THR A 31 -9.28 6.00 20.15
N GLU A 32 -8.28 5.13 19.96
CA GLU A 32 -6.89 5.40 20.31
C GLU A 32 -5.97 5.50 19.09
N TRP A 33 -6.34 4.86 17.98
CA TRP A 33 -5.51 4.75 16.79
C TRP A 33 -6.28 5.09 15.52
N SER A 34 -5.74 6.01 14.74
CA SER A 34 -6.09 6.18 13.34
C SER A 34 -5.11 5.42 12.45
N ILE A 35 -5.57 4.87 11.34
CA ILE A 35 -4.75 4.14 10.37
C ILE A 35 -4.94 4.77 9.00
N THR A 36 -3.81 5.15 8.39
CA THR A 36 -3.76 5.66 7.01
C THR A 36 -2.88 4.76 6.17
N VAL A 37 -3.39 4.34 5.04
CA VAL A 37 -2.64 3.59 4.02
C VAL A 37 -2.37 4.51 2.84
N VAL A 38 -1.13 4.53 2.38
CA VAL A 38 -0.73 5.29 1.20
C VAL A 38 -0.33 4.33 0.09
N ASP A 39 -0.91 4.49 -1.07
CA ASP A 39 -0.48 3.80 -2.28
C ASP A 39 -0.61 4.72 -3.49
N LYS A 40 0.21 4.49 -4.50
CA LYS A 40 0.21 5.31 -5.72
C LYS A 40 -0.98 5.03 -6.63
N ASP A 41 -1.56 3.84 -6.55
CA ASP A 41 -2.71 3.43 -7.37
C ASP A 41 -3.63 2.46 -6.62
N ASP A 42 -4.85 2.27 -7.14
CA ASP A 42 -5.86 1.37 -6.60
C ASP A 42 -5.80 -0.05 -7.20
N ILE A 43 -4.73 -0.39 -7.90
CA ILE A 43 -4.65 -1.67 -8.60
C ILE A 43 -3.87 -2.69 -7.78
N HIS A 44 -4.50 -3.84 -7.51
CA HIS A 44 -3.86 -5.01 -6.94
C HIS A 44 -3.80 -6.13 -7.97
N ASP A 45 -2.60 -6.54 -8.33
CA ASP A 45 -2.36 -7.68 -9.19
C ASP A 45 -2.06 -8.93 -8.34
N TYR A 46 -2.85 -9.98 -8.54
CA TYR A 46 -2.58 -11.28 -7.95
C TYR A 46 -1.41 -11.93 -8.69
N GLN A 47 -0.20 -11.70 -8.20
CA GLN A 47 1.05 -12.10 -8.86
C GLN A 47 1.14 -13.60 -9.20
N PRO A 48 0.72 -14.53 -8.32
CA PRO A 48 0.72 -15.95 -8.69
C PRO A 48 -0.12 -16.27 -9.92
N GLY A 49 -1.14 -15.45 -10.22
CA GLY A 49 -1.98 -15.59 -11.42
C GLY A 49 -1.24 -15.35 -12.73
N TYR A 50 -0.11 -14.64 -12.72
CA TYR A 50 0.68 -14.41 -13.93
C TYR A 50 1.19 -15.70 -14.56
N LEU A 51 1.48 -16.73 -13.77
CA LEU A 51 1.93 -18.03 -14.26
C LEU A 51 0.91 -18.72 -15.15
N PHE A 52 -0.37 -18.41 -14.98
CA PHE A 52 -1.47 -19.08 -15.69
C PHE A 52 -1.93 -18.35 -16.96
N ILE A 53 -1.52 -17.10 -17.14
CA ILE A 53 -1.91 -16.30 -18.31
C ILE A 53 -1.39 -16.93 -19.62
N PRO A 54 -0.10 -17.34 -19.73
CA PRO A 54 0.42 -17.95 -20.97
C PRO A 54 -0.30 -19.24 -21.35
N PHE A 55 -0.86 -19.96 -20.36
CA PHE A 55 -1.60 -21.19 -20.57
C PHE A 55 -3.11 -20.97 -20.77
N ARG A 56 -3.54 -19.70 -20.88
CA ARG A 56 -4.94 -19.30 -21.06
C ARG A 56 -5.88 -19.74 -19.92
N MET A 57 -5.34 -20.08 -18.76
CA MET A 57 -6.14 -20.43 -17.58
C MET A 57 -6.71 -19.19 -16.88
N ASN A 58 -6.00 -18.05 -16.97
CA ASN A 58 -6.43 -16.76 -16.47
C ASN A 58 -6.28 -15.68 -17.55
N LYS A 59 -7.22 -14.74 -17.57
CA LYS A 59 -7.08 -13.50 -18.35
C LYS A 59 -6.48 -12.41 -17.47
N PRO A 60 -5.72 -11.44 -18.03
CA PRO A 60 -5.13 -10.36 -17.24
C PRO A 60 -6.12 -9.63 -16.34
N GLY A 61 -7.33 -9.36 -16.82
CA GLY A 61 -8.36 -8.68 -16.03
C GLY A 61 -8.90 -9.48 -14.83
N GLN A 62 -8.72 -10.79 -14.82
CA GLN A 62 -9.18 -11.64 -13.71
C GLN A 62 -8.27 -11.57 -12.49
N ILE A 63 -6.98 -11.29 -12.70
CA ILE A 63 -5.99 -11.18 -11.62
C ILE A 63 -5.83 -9.74 -11.11
N ARG A 64 -6.44 -8.78 -11.78
CA ARG A 64 -6.36 -7.36 -11.45
C ARG A 64 -7.63 -6.89 -10.75
N LYS A 65 -7.49 -6.38 -9.53
CA LYS A 65 -8.60 -5.96 -8.67
C LYS A 65 -8.32 -4.57 -8.07
N SER A 66 -9.39 -3.86 -7.71
CA SER A 66 -9.28 -2.68 -6.85
C SER A 66 -8.83 -3.09 -5.44
N LYS A 67 -8.00 -2.27 -4.82
CA LYS A 67 -7.48 -2.51 -3.45
C LYS A 67 -8.50 -2.16 -2.37
N ARG A 68 -9.30 -1.13 -2.59
CA ARG A 68 -10.21 -0.58 -1.57
C ARG A 68 -11.14 -1.61 -0.93
N PRO A 69 -11.79 -2.54 -1.68
CA PRO A 69 -12.68 -3.54 -1.09
C PRO A 69 -12.01 -4.51 -0.12
N TYR A 70 -10.68 -4.64 -0.16
CA TYR A 70 -9.92 -5.52 0.74
C TYR A 70 -9.47 -4.82 2.03
N LEU A 71 -9.67 -3.51 2.14
CA LEU A 71 -9.31 -2.71 3.31
C LEU A 71 -10.52 -2.44 4.18
N HIS A 72 -10.31 -2.37 5.48
CA HIS A 72 -11.37 -2.04 6.43
C HIS A 72 -11.92 -0.63 6.17
N ASP A 73 -13.24 -0.43 6.37
CA ASP A 73 -13.93 0.81 6.01
C ASP A 73 -13.46 2.04 6.79
N ASP A 74 -13.02 1.88 8.02
CA ASP A 74 -12.53 2.98 8.86
C ASP A 74 -11.03 3.28 8.72
N VAL A 75 -10.39 2.68 7.72
CA VAL A 75 -9.01 2.99 7.33
C VAL A 75 -9.01 4.07 6.25
N GLU A 76 -8.26 5.15 6.49
CA GLU A 76 -8.07 6.17 5.45
C GLU A 76 -7.15 5.64 4.36
N VAL A 77 -7.58 5.75 3.11
CA VAL A 77 -6.77 5.39 1.93
C VAL A 77 -6.40 6.66 1.18
N VAL A 78 -5.09 6.91 1.08
CA VAL A 78 -4.55 8.06 0.36
C VAL A 78 -3.90 7.56 -0.92
N MET A 79 -4.46 7.95 -2.06
CA MET A 79 -3.91 7.65 -3.39
C MET A 79 -2.88 8.71 -3.75
N ALA A 80 -1.62 8.47 -3.42
CA ALA A 80 -0.51 9.36 -3.71
C ALA A 80 0.80 8.58 -3.74
N GLU A 81 1.76 9.11 -4.47
CA GLU A 81 3.12 8.61 -4.49
C GLU A 81 3.89 9.18 -3.30
N VAL A 82 4.69 8.34 -2.64
CA VAL A 82 5.58 8.78 -1.56
C VAL A 82 6.83 9.39 -2.17
N GLU A 83 7.11 10.63 -1.79
CA GLU A 83 8.33 11.32 -2.20
C GLU A 83 9.51 10.93 -1.30
N ARG A 84 9.33 11.03 0.02
CA ARG A 84 10.35 10.68 1.00
C ARG A 84 9.76 10.45 2.40
N VAL A 85 10.52 9.77 3.22
CA VAL A 85 10.25 9.61 4.65
C VAL A 85 11.30 10.41 5.42
N ASP A 86 10.85 11.29 6.30
CA ASP A 86 11.68 12.03 7.23
C ASP A 86 11.54 11.39 8.62
N ALA A 87 12.41 10.43 8.90
CA ALA A 87 12.33 9.67 10.14
C ALA A 87 12.57 10.53 11.39
N PRO A 88 13.55 11.44 11.42
CA PRO A 88 13.73 12.33 12.57
C PRO A 88 12.51 13.19 12.90
N ALA A 89 11.77 13.64 11.86
CA ALA A 89 10.54 14.42 12.02
C ALA A 89 9.27 13.58 12.13
N SER A 90 9.36 12.26 11.99
CA SER A 90 8.22 11.33 11.98
C SER A 90 7.17 11.74 10.96
N THR A 91 7.60 12.08 9.75
CA THR A 91 6.75 12.55 8.65
C THR A 91 7.00 11.79 7.36
N VAL A 92 5.92 11.57 6.60
CA VAL A 92 5.95 11.09 5.23
C VAL A 92 5.54 12.23 4.31
N HIS A 93 6.39 12.54 3.34
CA HIS A 93 6.09 13.55 2.32
C HIS A 93 5.56 12.87 1.06
N LEU A 94 4.41 13.33 0.61
CA LEU A 94 3.76 12.82 -0.60
C LEU A 94 4.02 13.77 -1.77
N VAL A 95 4.09 13.21 -2.96
CA VAL A 95 4.11 14.01 -4.19
C VAL A 95 2.84 14.86 -4.23
N GLY A 96 2.98 16.15 -4.50
CA GLY A 96 1.88 17.12 -4.44
C GLY A 96 1.86 17.98 -3.17
N GLY A 97 2.78 17.74 -2.24
CA GLY A 97 3.01 18.62 -1.08
C GLY A 97 2.30 18.22 0.21
N ARG A 98 1.41 17.24 0.21
CA ARG A 98 0.80 16.73 1.44
C ARG A 98 1.84 16.00 2.30
N THR A 99 1.79 16.22 3.60
CA THR A 99 2.60 15.50 4.58
C THR A 99 1.72 14.75 5.56
N LEU A 100 2.17 13.57 5.98
CA LEU A 100 1.52 12.76 7.00
C LEU A 100 2.45 12.60 8.19
N HIS A 101 1.97 12.95 9.37
CA HIS A 101 2.69 12.67 10.60
C HIS A 101 2.32 11.27 11.11
N TYR A 102 3.27 10.55 11.71
CA TYR A 102 3.04 9.21 12.26
C TYR A 102 3.67 9.02 13.63
N ASP A 103 3.04 8.18 14.44
CA ASP A 103 3.64 7.62 15.66
C ASP A 103 4.32 6.28 15.36
N GLN A 104 3.73 5.51 14.44
CA GLN A 104 4.29 4.26 13.93
C GLN A 104 4.20 4.23 12.40
N LEU A 105 5.23 3.70 11.77
CA LEU A 105 5.32 3.58 10.31
C LEU A 105 5.60 2.14 9.91
N VAL A 106 4.83 1.64 8.95
CA VAL A 106 5.08 0.36 8.29
C VAL A 106 5.38 0.63 6.83
N ILE A 107 6.49 0.11 6.34
CA ILE A 107 6.88 0.20 4.93
C ILE A 107 6.63 -1.17 4.29
N ALA A 108 5.67 -1.22 3.39
CA ALA A 108 5.24 -2.42 2.68
C ALA A 108 5.07 -2.13 1.18
N SER A 109 6.00 -1.36 0.62
CA SER A 109 5.94 -0.85 -0.76
C SER A 109 6.16 -1.92 -1.83
N GLY A 110 6.62 -3.12 -1.43
CA GLY A 110 6.81 -4.25 -2.34
C GLY A 110 7.96 -4.05 -3.34
N THR A 111 7.84 -4.70 -4.47
CA THR A 111 8.83 -4.70 -5.54
C THR A 111 8.18 -4.39 -6.88
N THR A 112 8.98 -3.84 -7.79
CA THR A 112 8.56 -3.60 -9.17
C THR A 112 9.48 -4.36 -10.12
N PRO A 113 8.94 -5.14 -11.08
CA PRO A 113 9.75 -5.76 -12.12
C PRO A 113 10.54 -4.71 -12.93
N ARG A 114 11.76 -5.03 -13.24
CA ARG A 114 12.65 -4.17 -14.03
C ARG A 114 13.09 -4.90 -15.32
N PRO A 115 12.18 -5.05 -16.29
CA PRO A 115 12.49 -5.74 -17.54
C PRO A 115 13.59 -5.03 -18.35
N ASP A 116 13.75 -3.73 -18.15
CA ASP A 116 14.82 -2.92 -18.74
C ASP A 116 16.23 -3.38 -18.33
N GLN A 117 16.36 -4.11 -17.21
CA GLN A 117 17.64 -4.64 -16.74
C GLN A 117 18.02 -5.98 -17.37
N THR A 118 17.14 -6.58 -18.15
CA THR A 118 17.40 -7.84 -18.85
C THR A 118 17.42 -7.58 -20.35
N PRO A 119 18.57 -7.75 -21.04
CA PRO A 119 18.64 -7.55 -22.49
C PRO A 119 17.58 -8.39 -23.24
N GLY A 120 16.86 -7.76 -24.16
CA GLY A 120 15.81 -8.39 -24.97
C GLY A 120 14.43 -8.51 -24.33
N MET A 121 14.27 -8.18 -23.04
CA MET A 121 12.95 -8.28 -22.35
C MET A 121 11.94 -7.23 -22.83
N LEU A 122 12.40 -6.05 -23.25
CA LEU A 122 11.53 -4.99 -23.77
C LEU A 122 11.31 -5.05 -25.28
N GLY A 123 11.83 -6.10 -25.92
CA GLY A 123 11.84 -6.23 -27.36
C GLY A 123 13.00 -5.47 -28.01
N VAL A 124 13.09 -5.54 -29.33
CA VAL A 124 14.09 -4.84 -30.12
C VAL A 124 13.49 -3.57 -30.66
#